data_21f8150c97f2e4640d892f1929aa1cc0
#
_entry.id   21f8150c97f2e4640d892f1929aa1cc0
#
_cell.length_a   1.000
_cell.length_b   1.000
_cell.length_c   1.000
_cell.angle_alpha   90.00
_cell.angle_beta   90.00
_cell.angle_gamma   90.00
#
_symmetry.space_group_name_H-M   'P 1'
#
loop_
_entity.id
_entity.type
_entity.pdbx_description
1 polymer ?
#
loop_
_entity_poly.entity_id
_entity_poly.type
_entity_poly.pdbx_seq_one_letter_code
_entity_poly.pdbx_strand_id
1 'polypeptide(L)'
;MWLDGVEKKYVEEVGSMNIMFKIDGKVYTAATVGTVLPGVTRRSCIELLKDWGYEVVEGKIAIADIMAAAREGKLEEVFGTGTAAVVSPVKELVWKGEHAYIGDGKIGPVTQKLYDTMTGMQWGKIPDTKGWIVPVEKKN
;
A
#
# COMPACT_ATOMS: atom_id res chain seq x y z
N MET A 1 -11.65 2.99 -5.42
CA MET A 1 -11.40 2.85 -3.99
C MET A 1 -12.72 2.51 -3.30
N TRP A 2 -12.68 1.55 -2.37
CA TRP A 2 -13.84 1.10 -1.61
C TRP A 2 -13.83 1.74 -0.24
N LEU A 3 -15.00 2.18 0.21
CA LEU A 3 -15.25 2.61 1.58
C LEU A 3 -16.11 1.55 2.28
N ASP A 4 -16.07 1.55 3.61
CA ASP A 4 -16.90 0.67 4.43
C ASP A 4 -18.37 0.76 4.05
N GLY A 5 -19.05 -0.38 4.05
CA GLY A 5 -20.43 -0.48 3.58
C GLY A 5 -21.48 0.19 4.48
N VAL A 6 -21.14 0.45 5.73
CA VAL A 6 -22.07 0.99 6.75
C VAL A 6 -22.03 2.52 6.78
N GLU A 7 -20.86 3.08 7.13
CA GLU A 7 -20.70 4.52 7.30
C GLU A 7 -20.27 5.24 6.02
N LYS A 8 -19.74 4.49 5.02
CA LYS A 8 -19.14 5.01 3.79
C LYS A 8 -18.11 6.11 4.06
N LYS A 9 -17.34 5.91 5.10
CA LYS A 9 -16.41 6.88 5.69
C LYS A 9 -14.98 6.37 5.68
N TYR A 10 -14.77 5.10 5.99
CA TYR A 10 -13.43 4.54 6.16
C TYR A 10 -12.97 3.82 4.90
N VAL A 11 -11.74 4.07 4.51
CA VAL A 11 -11.15 3.40 3.34
C VAL A 11 -10.83 1.95 3.69
N GLU A 12 -11.21 1.03 2.81
CA GLU A 12 -10.93 -0.39 2.95
C GLU A 12 -9.91 -0.85 1.91
N GLU A 13 -10.23 -0.78 0.62
CA GLU A 13 -9.42 -1.33 -0.47
C GLU A 13 -9.49 -0.48 -1.75
N VAL A 14 -8.63 -0.76 -2.71
CA VAL A 14 -8.65 -0.18 -4.07
C VAL A 14 -8.72 -1.29 -5.12
N GLY A 15 -9.81 -1.31 -5.90
CA GLY A 15 -10.04 -2.40 -6.85
C GLY A 15 -10.05 -3.76 -6.16
N SER A 16 -9.10 -4.63 -6.51
CA SER A 16 -8.85 -5.94 -5.89
C SER A 16 -7.57 -5.96 -5.06
N MET A 17 -7.12 -4.81 -4.56
CA MET A 17 -5.87 -4.65 -3.81
C MET A 17 -6.12 -3.98 -2.46
N ASN A 18 -5.28 -4.29 -1.47
CA ASN A 18 -5.16 -3.46 -0.29
C ASN A 18 -4.55 -2.10 -0.66
N ILE A 19 -4.77 -1.07 0.13
CA ILE A 19 -4.28 0.28 -0.13
C ILE A 19 -3.48 0.81 1.05
N MET A 20 -2.41 1.54 0.77
CA MET A 20 -1.55 2.20 1.75
C MET A 20 -1.37 3.67 1.41
N PHE A 21 -1.29 4.50 2.45
CA PHE A 21 -1.12 5.95 2.37
C PHE A 21 0.09 6.37 3.16
N LYS A 22 1.07 6.99 2.53
CA LYS A 22 2.18 7.64 3.23
C LYS A 22 1.82 9.09 3.51
N ILE A 23 1.64 9.40 4.78
CA ILE A 23 1.21 10.73 5.26
C ILE A 23 2.18 11.18 6.34
N ASP A 24 2.84 12.32 6.13
CA ASP A 24 3.77 12.93 7.07
C ASP A 24 4.81 11.92 7.61
N GLY A 25 5.42 11.17 6.70
CA GLY A 25 6.46 10.17 6.98
C GLY A 25 5.97 8.82 7.53
N LYS A 26 4.70 8.68 7.91
CA LYS A 26 4.11 7.43 8.41
C LYS A 26 3.29 6.74 7.32
N VAL A 27 3.16 5.42 7.41
CA VAL A 27 2.35 4.64 6.48
C VAL A 27 1.08 4.14 7.18
N TYR A 28 -0.06 4.41 6.58
CA TYR A 28 -1.37 4.03 7.06
C TYR A 28 -2.02 3.01 6.13
N THR A 29 -2.67 2.00 6.68
CA THR A 29 -3.46 1.03 5.93
C THR A 29 -4.63 0.52 6.76
N ALA A 30 -5.70 0.09 6.09
CA ALA A 30 -6.86 -0.46 6.78
C ALA A 30 -6.49 -1.73 7.57
N ALA A 31 -7.01 -1.84 8.78
CA ALA A 31 -6.91 -3.08 9.56
C ALA A 31 -7.68 -4.21 8.86
N THR A 32 -7.14 -5.42 8.91
CA THR A 32 -7.74 -6.61 8.27
C THR A 32 -8.85 -7.21 9.15
N VAL A 33 -9.88 -6.41 9.38
CA VAL A 33 -11.09 -6.79 10.11
C VAL A 33 -12.31 -6.65 9.22
N GLY A 34 -13.29 -7.53 9.37
CA GLY A 34 -14.52 -7.46 8.59
C GLY A 34 -14.29 -7.77 7.11
N THR A 35 -14.45 -6.76 6.26
CA THR A 35 -14.44 -6.86 4.78
C THR A 35 -13.06 -6.73 4.15
N VAL A 36 -12.04 -6.26 4.89
CA VAL A 36 -10.68 -6.07 4.36
C VAL A 36 -9.92 -7.38 4.31
N LEU A 37 -9.47 -7.77 3.11
CA LEU A 37 -8.73 -9.01 2.90
C LEU A 37 -7.32 -8.91 3.52
N PRO A 38 -6.88 -9.91 4.31
CA PRO A 38 -5.52 -9.98 4.83
C PRO A 38 -4.53 -10.42 3.73
N GLY A 39 -4.26 -9.52 2.78
CA GLY A 39 -3.41 -9.80 1.63
C GLY A 39 -1.98 -10.20 2.01
N VAL A 40 -1.44 -11.23 1.34
CA VAL A 40 -0.06 -11.68 1.57
C VAL A 40 0.93 -10.57 1.19
N THR A 41 0.74 -9.96 0.01
CA THR A 41 1.58 -8.83 -0.44
C THR A 41 1.50 -7.65 0.54
N ARG A 42 0.30 -7.32 1.06
CA ARG A 42 0.12 -6.30 2.09
C ARG A 42 0.99 -6.60 3.32
N ARG A 43 0.92 -7.82 3.84
CA ARG A 43 1.69 -8.24 5.02
C ARG A 43 3.20 -8.13 4.78
N SER A 44 3.66 -8.59 3.62
CA SER A 44 5.07 -8.49 3.23
C SER A 44 5.54 -7.04 3.13
N CYS A 45 4.73 -6.16 2.53
CA CYS A 45 5.04 -4.72 2.46
C CYS A 45 5.12 -4.08 3.85
N ILE A 46 4.20 -4.42 4.76
CA ILE A 46 4.23 -3.90 6.14
C ILE A 46 5.51 -4.33 6.86
N GLU A 47 5.91 -5.59 6.70
CA GLU A 47 7.14 -6.12 7.31
C GLU A 47 8.38 -5.40 6.77
N LEU A 48 8.50 -5.23 5.46
CA LEU A 48 9.61 -4.48 4.85
C LEU A 48 9.64 -3.02 5.30
N LEU A 49 8.49 -2.36 5.35
CA LEU A 49 8.41 -0.97 5.81
C LEU A 49 8.89 -0.81 7.25
N LYS A 50 8.49 -1.73 8.14
CA LYS A 50 8.95 -1.75 9.54
C LYS A 50 10.46 -1.99 9.64
N ASP A 51 11.02 -2.90 8.84
CA ASP A 51 12.47 -3.13 8.78
C ASP A 51 13.25 -1.89 8.32
N TRP A 52 12.65 -1.07 7.46
CA TRP A 52 13.25 0.18 6.99
C TRP A 52 13.01 1.36 7.94
N GLY A 53 12.40 1.11 9.10
CA GLY A 53 12.19 2.10 10.15
C GLY A 53 10.93 2.97 9.97
N TYR A 54 10.02 2.60 9.06
CA TYR A 54 8.75 3.32 8.94
C TYR A 54 7.77 2.90 10.05
N GLU A 55 7.10 3.88 10.64
CA GLU A 55 5.92 3.62 11.46
C GLU A 55 4.75 3.23 10.56
N VAL A 56 4.19 2.04 10.77
CA VAL A 56 3.02 1.55 10.03
C VAL A 56 1.84 1.44 10.96
N VAL A 57 0.78 2.19 10.66
CA VAL A 57 -0.47 2.24 11.43
C VAL A 57 -1.54 1.43 10.71
N GLU A 58 -2.01 0.37 11.35
CA GLU A 58 -3.09 -0.48 10.86
C GLU A 58 -4.38 -0.12 11.61
N GLY A 59 -5.36 0.47 10.92
CA GLY A 59 -6.58 0.95 11.60
C GLY A 59 -7.65 1.49 10.65
N LYS A 60 -8.63 2.16 11.22
CA LYS A 60 -9.64 2.88 10.44
C LYS A 60 -9.04 4.20 9.92
N ILE A 61 -9.17 4.46 8.65
CA ILE A 61 -8.66 5.66 7.98
C ILE A 61 -9.84 6.34 7.29
N ALA A 62 -10.24 7.50 7.77
CA ALA A 62 -11.33 8.24 7.14
C ALA A 62 -10.86 8.88 5.82
N ILE A 63 -11.68 8.76 4.78
CA ILE A 63 -11.37 9.40 3.48
C ILE A 63 -11.24 10.92 3.62
N ALA A 64 -11.99 11.53 4.53
CA ALA A 64 -11.89 12.97 4.79
C ALA A 64 -10.50 13.37 5.33
N ASP A 65 -9.89 12.54 6.18
CA ASP A 65 -8.55 12.81 6.73
C ASP A 65 -7.47 12.68 5.64
N ILE A 66 -7.64 11.70 4.73
CA ILE A 66 -6.75 11.55 3.56
C ILE A 66 -6.83 12.80 2.66
N MET A 67 -8.04 13.26 2.36
CA MET A 67 -8.23 14.46 1.54
C MET A 67 -7.71 15.73 2.24
N ALA A 68 -7.85 15.82 3.56
CA ALA A 68 -7.26 16.90 4.35
C ALA A 68 -5.72 16.87 4.28
N ALA A 69 -5.11 15.71 4.46
CA ALA A 69 -3.66 15.54 4.32
C ALA A 69 -3.17 15.92 2.92
N ALA A 70 -3.94 15.61 1.89
CA ALA A 70 -3.61 16.01 0.52
C ALA A 70 -3.64 17.55 0.35
N ARG A 71 -4.67 18.22 0.87
CA ARG A 71 -4.76 19.70 0.84
C ARG A 71 -3.61 20.38 1.59
N GLU A 72 -3.14 19.75 2.67
CA GLU A 72 -2.02 20.25 3.46
C GLU A 72 -0.64 19.88 2.88
N GLY A 73 -0.60 19.17 1.73
CA GLY A 73 0.65 18.72 1.13
C GLY A 73 1.37 17.60 1.90
N LYS A 74 0.67 16.93 2.80
CA LYS A 74 1.20 15.85 3.65
C LYS A 74 1.00 14.45 3.08
N LEU A 75 0.10 14.28 2.10
CA LEU A 75 -0.10 13.02 1.40
C LEU A 75 1.01 12.80 0.38
N GLU A 76 2.04 12.07 0.77
CA GLU A 76 3.28 11.92 0.00
C GLU A 76 3.18 10.83 -1.07
N GLU A 77 2.67 9.65 -0.70
CA GLU A 77 2.52 8.51 -1.59
C GLU A 77 1.22 7.75 -1.28
N VAL A 78 0.60 7.20 -2.33
CA VAL A 78 -0.51 6.25 -2.22
C VAL A 78 -0.22 5.09 -3.16
N PHE A 79 -0.40 3.87 -2.68
CA PHE A 79 -0.17 2.69 -3.50
C PHE A 79 -1.07 1.51 -3.08
N GLY A 80 -1.48 0.74 -4.07
CA GLY A 80 -2.16 -0.54 -3.88
C GLY A 80 -1.15 -1.68 -3.77
N THR A 81 -1.48 -2.72 -3.00
CA THR A 81 -0.68 -3.94 -2.88
C THR A 81 -1.53 -5.16 -3.18
N GLY A 82 -1.05 -6.03 -4.06
CA GLY A 82 -1.80 -7.22 -4.50
C GLY A 82 -0.96 -8.20 -5.27
N THR A 83 -1.52 -9.35 -5.62
CA THR A 83 -0.79 -10.44 -6.28
C THR A 83 -0.36 -10.06 -7.70
N ALA A 84 -1.25 -9.52 -8.52
CA ALA A 84 -0.98 -9.27 -9.93
C ALA A 84 -0.03 -8.09 -10.17
N ALA A 85 -0.24 -6.98 -9.47
CA ALA A 85 0.53 -5.76 -9.67
C ALA A 85 1.66 -5.58 -8.65
N VAL A 86 1.77 -6.47 -7.67
CA VAL A 86 2.68 -6.42 -6.52
C VAL A 86 2.49 -5.12 -5.74
N VAL A 87 3.04 -4.00 -6.23
CA VAL A 87 2.83 -2.64 -5.69
C VAL A 87 2.50 -1.72 -6.86
N SER A 88 1.39 -1.01 -6.78
CA SER A 88 0.90 -0.13 -7.85
C SER A 88 0.68 1.29 -7.33
N PRO A 89 1.37 2.31 -7.88
CA PRO A 89 1.20 3.70 -7.44
C PRO A 89 -0.16 4.25 -7.85
N VAL A 90 -0.72 5.11 -6.99
CA VAL A 90 -1.92 5.90 -7.26
C VAL A 90 -1.51 7.37 -7.42
N LYS A 91 -1.88 7.98 -8.54
CA LYS A 91 -1.51 9.38 -8.85
C LYS A 91 -2.56 10.39 -8.40
N GLU A 92 -3.80 9.96 -8.35
CA GLU A 92 -4.93 10.85 -8.09
C GLU A 92 -6.02 10.13 -7.32
N LEU A 93 -6.60 10.81 -6.36
CA LEU A 93 -7.82 10.42 -5.68
C LEU A 93 -8.90 11.46 -5.98
N VAL A 94 -10.12 10.98 -6.26
CA VAL A 94 -11.28 11.86 -6.43
C VAL A 94 -12.34 11.45 -5.41
N TRP A 95 -12.81 12.42 -4.62
CA TRP A 95 -13.87 12.23 -3.64
C TRP A 95 -14.81 13.40 -3.60
N LYS A 96 -16.10 13.15 -3.83
CA LYS A 96 -17.16 14.20 -3.89
C LYS A 96 -16.82 15.37 -4.85
N GLY A 97 -16.18 15.07 -5.98
CA GLY A 97 -15.77 16.07 -6.95
C GLY A 97 -14.48 16.83 -6.61
N GLU A 98 -13.89 16.60 -5.47
CA GLU A 98 -12.58 17.12 -5.10
C GLU A 98 -11.48 16.18 -5.62
N HIS A 99 -10.46 16.75 -6.26
CA HIS A 99 -9.31 16.05 -6.80
C HIS A 99 -8.09 16.25 -5.90
N ALA A 100 -7.48 15.17 -5.47
CA ALA A 100 -6.22 15.15 -4.72
C ALA A 100 -5.14 14.50 -5.57
N TYR A 101 -4.19 15.30 -6.04
CA TYR A 101 -3.00 14.81 -6.74
C TYR A 101 -1.93 14.41 -5.73
N ILE A 102 -1.27 13.27 -5.95
CA ILE A 102 -0.34 12.68 -5.00
C ILE A 102 1.09 12.92 -5.46
N GLY A 103 1.89 13.51 -4.57
CA GLY A 103 3.28 13.85 -4.85
C GLY A 103 3.43 14.80 -6.05
N ASP A 104 4.49 14.57 -6.84
CA ASP A 104 4.78 15.31 -8.07
C ASP A 104 4.29 14.59 -9.35
N GLY A 105 3.40 13.61 -9.20
CA GLY A 105 2.90 12.75 -10.28
C GLY A 105 3.85 11.64 -10.72
N LYS A 106 5.01 11.51 -10.09
CA LYS A 106 5.95 10.40 -10.28
C LYS A 106 5.68 9.28 -9.27
N ILE A 107 6.32 8.14 -9.48
CA ILE A 107 6.31 7.05 -8.49
C ILE A 107 7.14 7.50 -7.30
N GLY A 108 6.57 7.45 -6.11
CA GLY A 108 7.26 7.83 -4.88
C GLY A 108 8.37 6.84 -4.50
N PRO A 109 9.38 7.30 -3.77
CA PRO A 109 10.56 6.48 -3.45
C PRO A 109 10.25 5.24 -2.61
N VAL A 110 9.26 5.30 -1.71
CA VAL A 110 8.87 4.15 -0.89
C VAL A 110 8.13 3.12 -1.74
N THR A 111 7.20 3.57 -2.58
CA THR A 111 6.48 2.73 -3.54
C THR A 111 7.44 2.00 -4.47
N GLN A 112 8.42 2.73 -5.05
CA GLN A 112 9.42 2.15 -5.93
C GLN A 112 10.30 1.14 -5.20
N LYS A 113 10.79 1.47 -4.01
CA LYS A 113 11.63 0.58 -3.20
C LYS A 113 10.89 -0.71 -2.81
N LEU A 114 9.61 -0.63 -2.45
CA LEU A 114 8.78 -1.79 -2.17
C LEU A 114 8.65 -2.68 -3.42
N TYR A 115 8.33 -2.09 -4.56
CA TYR A 115 8.18 -2.82 -5.82
C TYR A 115 9.48 -3.54 -6.19
N ASP A 116 10.62 -2.85 -6.18
CA ASP A 116 11.92 -3.39 -6.56
C ASP A 116 12.36 -4.51 -5.60
N THR A 117 12.14 -4.33 -4.29
CA THR A 117 12.51 -5.32 -3.28
C THR A 117 11.64 -6.57 -3.41
N MET A 118 10.32 -6.41 -3.48
CA MET A 118 9.39 -7.55 -3.61
C MET A 118 9.63 -8.32 -4.89
N THR A 119 9.68 -7.65 -6.03
CA THR A 119 9.90 -8.31 -7.33
C THR A 119 11.32 -8.87 -7.44
N GLY A 120 12.30 -8.17 -6.90
CA GLY A 120 13.69 -8.64 -6.86
C GLY A 120 13.85 -9.96 -6.12
N MET A 121 13.22 -10.11 -4.95
CA MET A 121 13.17 -11.38 -4.21
C MET A 121 12.40 -12.45 -4.98
N GLN A 122 11.20 -12.14 -5.47
CA GLN A 122 10.35 -13.09 -6.21
C GLN A 122 11.04 -13.66 -7.46
N TRP A 123 11.87 -12.87 -8.13
CA TRP A 123 12.59 -13.27 -9.33
C TRP A 123 14.02 -13.76 -9.05
N GLY A 124 14.41 -13.86 -7.78
CA GLY A 124 15.74 -14.30 -7.38
C GLY A 124 16.86 -13.34 -7.80
N LYS A 125 16.55 -12.07 -8.07
CA LYS A 125 17.54 -11.03 -8.41
C LYS A 125 18.26 -10.48 -7.20
N ILE A 126 17.63 -10.51 -6.05
CA ILE A 126 18.21 -10.18 -4.76
C ILE A 126 17.94 -11.31 -3.76
N PRO A 127 18.78 -11.47 -2.71
CA PRO A 127 18.58 -12.50 -1.71
C PRO A 127 17.24 -12.36 -0.99
N ASP A 128 16.55 -13.47 -0.77
CA ASP A 128 15.40 -13.53 0.10
C ASP A 128 15.85 -13.60 1.57
N THR A 129 15.88 -12.46 2.23
CA THR A 129 16.27 -12.33 3.64
C THR A 129 15.15 -12.71 4.61
N LYS A 130 13.96 -13.01 4.09
CA LYS A 130 12.75 -13.31 4.88
C LYS A 130 12.35 -14.78 4.84
N GLY A 131 12.92 -15.56 3.93
CA GLY A 131 12.51 -16.94 3.72
C GLY A 131 11.12 -17.10 3.13
N TRP A 132 10.69 -16.13 2.30
CA TRP A 132 9.36 -16.17 1.67
C TRP A 132 9.30 -16.97 0.39
N ILE A 133 10.45 -17.22 -0.23
CA ILE A 133 10.54 -17.90 -1.52
C ILE A 133 10.73 -19.39 -1.30
N VAL A 134 9.84 -20.17 -1.86
CA VAL A 134 9.95 -21.63 -1.90
C VAL A 134 10.40 -22.07 -3.28
N PRO A 135 11.66 -22.50 -3.48
CA PRO A 135 12.14 -22.99 -4.77
C PRO A 135 11.38 -24.25 -5.17
N VAL A 136 10.95 -24.31 -6.42
CA VAL A 136 10.36 -25.52 -7.00
C VAL A 136 11.46 -26.25 -7.78
N GLU A 137 11.90 -27.39 -7.25
CA GLU A 137 12.89 -28.21 -7.94
C GLU A 137 12.27 -28.91 -9.16
N LYS A 138 12.99 -28.87 -10.28
CA LYS A 138 12.61 -29.62 -11.47
C LYS A 138 12.79 -31.11 -11.18
N LYS A 139 11.71 -31.88 -11.15
CA LYS A 139 11.83 -33.35 -11.15
C LYS A 139 12.43 -33.77 -12.48
N ASN A 140 13.62 -34.39 -12.44
CA ASN A 140 14.25 -35.10 -13.58
C ASN A 140 13.42 -36.29 -13.98
#